data_d18f0ff0fdaa42aa3c995464a9ff992e
#
_entry.id   d18f0ff0fdaa42aa3c995464a9ff992e
#
_cell.length_a   1.000
_cell.length_b   1.000
_cell.length_c   1.000
_cell.angle_alpha   90.00
_cell.angle_beta   90.00
_cell.angle_gamma   90.00
#
_symmetry.space_group_name_H-M   'P 1'
#
loop_
_entity.id
_entity.type
_entity.pdbx_description
1 polymer ?
#
loop_
_entity_poly.entity_id
_entity_poly.type
_entity_poly.pdbx_seq_one_letter_code
_entity_poly.pdbx_strand_id
1 'polypeptide(L)'
;MAFWNNRIVLTADFYTSRTSDMLYVYDVSVPPFPYAKLLANLGKMRNHGFEFGFGITPIRQKDMELNINMNWTFERNKLVTLNGDYNGQYLTAPDLKGISYLYGAGYHGASDVCFQMVGQPLGVFYLPHFLGFRENANGGKEYMVSEEKYICGQATPKAMMGSNIAFRYRQWDVTVQMNGAFGHKVYNGTSLAYMNMLSLPNYNVMQGAPEMNIQDQDISDYWLESGDYVNIDYITVGWNIPIKSRYVKNLRVSCSVNNVATITSYSGLTPIINSTVMDSTLGVDDKRTIPVYRSYSVGMNIQF
;
A
#
# COMPACT_ATOMS: atom_id res chain seq x y z
N MET A 1 14.43 15.99 -20.91
CA MET A 1 15.31 15.94 -22.08
C MET A 1 14.71 15.04 -23.14
N ALA A 2 14.91 15.34 -24.43
CA ALA A 2 14.36 14.53 -25.53
C ALA A 2 15.48 14.20 -26.53
N PHE A 3 15.49 12.94 -26.99
CA PHE A 3 16.54 12.39 -27.88
C PHE A 3 15.90 11.63 -29.04
N TRP A 4 16.69 11.37 -30.07
CA TRP A 4 16.33 10.55 -31.24
C TRP A 4 15.00 10.99 -31.87
N ASN A 5 14.93 12.27 -32.28
CA ASN A 5 13.70 12.88 -32.83
C ASN A 5 12.49 12.72 -31.91
N ASN A 6 12.65 13.00 -30.63
CA ASN A 6 11.66 12.87 -29.59
C ASN A 6 11.12 11.42 -29.39
N ARG A 7 11.86 10.41 -29.79
CA ARG A 7 11.51 9.02 -29.53
C ARG A 7 11.89 8.56 -28.12
N ILE A 8 12.82 9.25 -27.49
CA ILE A 8 13.20 9.02 -26.09
C ILE A 8 13.03 10.33 -25.34
N VAL A 9 12.26 10.29 -24.30
CA VAL A 9 12.00 11.41 -23.39
C VAL A 9 12.38 11.00 -21.99
N LEU A 10 13.22 11.79 -21.33
CA LEU A 10 13.66 11.58 -19.95
C LEU A 10 13.28 12.80 -19.12
N THR A 11 12.72 12.57 -17.96
CA THR A 11 12.50 13.58 -16.92
C THR A 11 13.14 13.10 -15.62
N ALA A 12 13.72 14.01 -14.87
CA ALA A 12 14.29 13.73 -13.57
C ALA A 12 14.06 14.95 -12.69
N ASP A 13 13.41 14.74 -11.57
CA ASP A 13 13.05 15.78 -10.62
C ASP A 13 13.48 15.37 -9.21
N PHE A 14 14.03 16.32 -8.48
CA PHE A 14 14.34 16.15 -7.06
C PHE A 14 13.55 17.18 -6.26
N TYR A 15 12.89 16.74 -5.23
CA TYR A 15 12.13 17.63 -4.35
C TYR A 15 12.44 17.41 -2.88
N THR A 16 12.28 18.47 -2.10
CA THR A 16 12.25 18.43 -0.65
C THR A 16 11.11 19.31 -0.17
N SER A 17 10.30 18.77 0.72
CA SER A 17 9.17 19.47 1.31
C SER A 17 9.27 19.42 2.84
N ARG A 18 8.85 20.49 3.48
CA ARG A 18 8.69 20.56 4.94
C ARG A 18 7.25 20.93 5.22
N THR A 19 6.58 20.11 6.01
CA THR A 19 5.26 20.41 6.53
C THR A 19 5.43 20.86 7.96
N SER A 20 4.95 22.06 8.29
CA SER A 20 4.79 22.57 9.65
C SER A 20 3.32 22.62 10.01
N ASP A 21 3.04 22.83 11.26
CA ASP A 21 1.68 23.04 11.75
C ASP A 21 0.74 21.84 11.48
N MET A 22 1.30 20.64 11.53
CA MET A 22 0.48 19.41 11.44
C MET A 22 -0.39 19.29 12.68
N LEU A 23 -1.66 19.02 12.45
CA LEU A 23 -2.63 18.75 13.51
C LEU A 23 -2.30 17.45 14.23
N TYR A 24 -2.35 17.51 15.56
CA TYR A 24 -2.19 16.36 16.44
C TYR A 24 -3.04 16.53 17.69
N VAL A 25 -3.52 15.42 18.24
CA VAL A 25 -4.30 15.42 19.48
C VAL A 25 -3.37 15.17 20.66
N TYR A 26 -3.23 16.17 21.51
CA TYR A 26 -2.41 16.13 22.73
C TYR A 26 -3.26 15.74 23.92
N ASP A 27 -2.71 14.92 24.81
CA ASP A 27 -3.26 14.71 26.14
C ASP A 27 -2.77 15.86 27.01
N VAL A 28 -3.70 16.58 27.63
CA VAL A 28 -3.43 17.79 28.40
C VAL A 28 -4.09 17.73 29.77
N SER A 29 -3.55 18.50 30.72
CA SER A 29 -4.09 18.54 32.09
C SER A 29 -5.37 19.35 32.19
N VAL A 30 -6.30 18.89 32.99
CA VAL A 30 -7.51 19.62 33.36
C VAL A 30 -7.47 19.92 34.87
N PRO A 31 -7.39 21.19 35.26
CA PRO A 31 -7.11 22.43 34.50
C PRO A 31 -5.68 22.54 34.05
N PRO A 32 -5.23 23.49 33.19
CA PRO A 32 -5.98 24.70 32.79
C PRO A 32 -6.87 24.48 31.56
N PHE A 33 -6.72 23.35 30.85
CA PHE A 33 -7.56 23.09 29.70
C PHE A 33 -8.95 22.60 30.12
N PRO A 34 -10.01 22.94 29.36
CA PRO A 34 -11.37 22.49 29.67
C PRO A 34 -11.61 21.00 29.42
N TYR A 35 -10.79 20.35 28.60
CA TYR A 35 -10.87 18.94 28.23
C TYR A 35 -9.49 18.30 28.30
N ALA A 36 -9.43 17.00 28.56
CA ALA A 36 -8.18 16.22 28.63
C ALA A 36 -7.48 16.01 27.27
N LYS A 37 -8.14 16.38 26.18
CA LYS A 37 -7.60 16.29 24.81
C LYS A 37 -7.69 17.63 24.11
N LEU A 38 -6.56 18.05 23.51
CA LEU A 38 -6.42 19.28 22.76
C LEU A 38 -5.93 18.99 21.36
N LEU A 39 -6.67 19.41 20.34
CA LEU A 39 -6.19 19.41 18.97
C LEU A 39 -5.37 20.68 18.74
N ALA A 40 -4.09 20.53 18.45
CA ALA A 40 -3.19 21.64 18.16
C ALA A 40 -2.28 21.34 16.96
N ASN A 41 -1.78 22.41 16.32
CA ASN A 41 -1.02 22.37 15.08
C ASN A 41 0.48 22.60 15.34
N LEU A 42 1.16 21.65 15.97
CA LEU A 42 2.57 21.76 16.35
C LEU A 42 3.48 20.77 15.61
N GLY A 43 2.91 19.77 14.97
CA GLY A 43 3.66 18.72 14.30
C GLY A 43 4.47 19.23 13.10
N LYS A 44 5.64 18.62 12.89
CA LYS A 44 6.51 18.92 11.75
C LYS A 44 6.95 17.62 11.09
N MET A 45 6.86 17.59 9.76
CA MET A 45 7.32 16.47 8.93
C MET A 45 8.21 16.97 7.80
N ARG A 46 9.11 16.14 7.35
CA ARG A 46 9.96 16.40 6.19
C ARG A 46 9.81 15.26 5.19
N ASN A 47 9.58 15.60 3.92
CA ASN A 47 9.61 14.69 2.79
C ASN A 47 10.71 15.10 1.83
N HIS A 48 11.36 14.13 1.20
CA HIS A 48 12.25 14.32 0.07
C HIS A 48 12.13 13.13 -0.85
N GLY A 49 12.27 13.39 -2.13
CA GLY A 49 12.12 12.36 -3.13
C GLY A 49 12.82 12.70 -4.42
N PHE A 50 12.92 11.67 -5.23
CA PHE A 50 13.43 11.71 -6.59
C PHE A 50 12.40 11.08 -7.50
N GLU A 51 12.05 11.77 -8.58
CA GLU A 51 11.13 11.28 -9.60
C GLU A 51 11.89 11.11 -10.92
N PHE A 52 11.66 9.99 -11.57
CA PHE A 52 12.25 9.65 -12.84
C PHE A 52 11.17 9.22 -13.83
N GLY A 53 11.07 9.95 -14.95
CA GLY A 53 10.16 9.62 -16.05
C GLY A 53 10.95 9.18 -17.27
N PHE A 54 10.52 8.08 -17.88
CA PHE A 54 11.08 7.52 -19.09
C PHE A 54 9.97 7.25 -20.10
N GLY A 55 10.08 7.88 -21.28
CA GLY A 55 9.21 7.62 -22.42
C GLY A 55 10.03 7.17 -23.61
N ILE A 56 9.62 6.08 -24.27
CA ILE A 56 10.25 5.61 -25.52
C ILE A 56 9.20 5.23 -26.54
N THR A 57 9.44 5.64 -27.80
CA THR A 57 8.72 5.21 -28.98
C THR A 57 9.67 4.42 -29.89
N PRO A 58 9.93 3.12 -29.56
CA PRO A 58 10.91 2.33 -30.31
C PRO A 58 10.45 2.05 -31.74
N ILE A 59 9.15 1.97 -31.96
CA ILE A 59 8.54 1.74 -33.26
C ILE A 59 7.63 2.93 -33.59
N ARG A 60 7.94 3.60 -34.69
CA ARG A 60 7.11 4.66 -35.27
C ARG A 60 7.13 4.54 -36.78
N GLN A 61 6.16 3.83 -37.34
CA GLN A 61 5.93 3.59 -38.73
C GLN A 61 4.49 3.99 -39.12
N LYS A 62 4.20 4.08 -40.40
CA LYS A 62 2.88 4.47 -40.90
C LYS A 62 1.73 3.63 -40.26
N ASP A 63 1.92 2.32 -40.22
CA ASP A 63 0.90 1.39 -39.78
C ASP A 63 1.15 0.79 -38.41
N MET A 64 2.28 1.09 -37.76
CA MET A 64 2.68 0.50 -36.49
C MET A 64 3.38 1.50 -35.58
N GLU A 65 2.95 1.59 -34.32
CA GLU A 65 3.54 2.44 -33.31
C GLU A 65 3.52 1.73 -31.95
N LEU A 66 4.65 1.82 -31.24
CA LEU A 66 4.78 1.35 -29.88
C LEU A 66 5.27 2.49 -29.00
N ASN A 67 4.48 2.83 -27.99
CA ASN A 67 4.85 3.80 -26.98
C ASN A 67 4.93 3.11 -25.61
N ILE A 68 6.00 3.33 -24.88
CA ILE A 68 6.22 2.84 -23.53
C ILE A 68 6.56 4.05 -22.66
N ASN A 69 5.76 4.31 -21.66
CA ASN A 69 5.99 5.35 -20.66
C ASN A 69 6.08 4.70 -19.29
N MET A 70 7.08 5.10 -18.52
CA MET A 70 7.29 4.66 -17.15
C MET A 70 7.62 5.87 -16.29
N ASN A 71 7.12 5.87 -15.08
CA ASN A 71 7.51 6.82 -14.04
C ASN A 71 7.85 6.05 -12.76
N TRP A 72 8.87 6.52 -12.08
CA TRP A 72 9.30 6.03 -10.79
C TRP A 72 9.37 7.19 -9.83
N THR A 73 8.86 6.99 -8.64
CA THR A 73 8.98 7.95 -7.52
C THR A 73 9.65 7.22 -6.37
N PHE A 74 10.75 7.78 -5.89
CA PHE A 74 11.42 7.34 -4.67
C PHE A 74 11.18 8.38 -3.61
N GLU A 75 10.52 8.00 -2.53
CA GLU A 75 10.14 8.93 -1.47
C GLU A 75 10.65 8.47 -0.11
N ARG A 76 11.07 9.45 0.69
CA ARG A 76 11.36 9.25 2.12
C ARG A 76 10.72 10.36 2.91
N ASN A 77 9.93 9.98 3.89
CA ASN A 77 9.35 10.89 4.86
C ASN A 77 10.00 10.69 6.23
N LYS A 78 9.94 11.72 7.06
CA LYS A 78 10.43 11.69 8.43
C LYS A 78 9.58 12.58 9.29
N LEU A 79 9.03 12.05 10.37
CA LEU A 79 8.41 12.81 11.42
C LEU A 79 9.51 13.52 12.23
N VAL A 80 9.53 14.85 12.19
CA VAL A 80 10.62 15.64 12.81
C VAL A 80 10.36 15.86 14.27
N THR A 81 9.16 16.34 14.62
CA THR A 81 8.71 16.56 15.99
C THR A 81 7.19 16.65 16.06
N LEU A 82 6.65 16.34 17.21
CA LEU A 82 5.26 16.62 17.58
C LEU A 82 5.17 17.60 18.75
N ASN A 83 6.30 18.10 19.24
CA ASN A 83 6.37 18.97 20.42
C ASN A 83 6.47 20.43 20.00
N GLY A 84 5.91 21.33 20.80
CA GLY A 84 6.00 22.77 20.54
C GLY A 84 5.24 23.63 21.53
N ASP A 85 5.35 24.95 21.37
CA ASP A 85 4.65 25.93 22.18
C ASP A 85 3.24 26.19 21.63
N TYR A 86 2.25 26.15 22.50
CA TYR A 86 0.86 26.48 22.22
C TYR A 86 0.38 27.52 23.25
N ASN A 87 0.24 28.76 22.80
CA ASN A 87 -0.20 29.87 23.63
C ASN A 87 0.61 30.06 24.96
N GLY A 88 1.94 29.89 24.88
CA GLY A 88 2.82 30.00 26.03
C GLY A 88 2.91 28.74 26.92
N GLN A 89 2.31 27.65 26.49
CA GLN A 89 2.38 26.35 27.14
C GLN A 89 3.04 25.32 26.22
N TYR A 90 4.14 24.72 26.67
CA TYR A 90 4.86 23.72 25.88
C TYR A 90 4.14 22.40 25.96
N LEU A 91 3.61 21.95 24.81
CA LEU A 91 2.96 20.67 24.66
C LEU A 91 3.94 19.60 24.17
N THR A 92 3.84 18.42 24.74
CA THR A 92 4.62 17.24 24.37
C THR A 92 3.69 16.11 23.94
N ALA A 93 4.10 15.40 22.91
CA ALA A 93 3.46 14.16 22.48
C ALA A 93 4.38 12.98 22.78
N PRO A 94 3.85 11.76 22.94
CA PRO A 94 4.67 10.57 23.04
C PRO A 94 5.56 10.40 21.80
N ASP A 95 6.84 10.08 22.00
CA ASP A 95 7.77 9.79 20.89
C ASP A 95 7.37 8.54 20.11
N LEU A 96 6.62 7.64 20.72
CA LEU A 96 6.06 6.41 20.15
C LEU A 96 4.56 6.33 20.43
N LYS A 97 3.75 6.19 19.38
CA LYS A 97 2.30 6.01 19.49
C LYS A 97 1.81 5.00 18.48
N GLY A 98 1.00 4.03 18.93
CA GLY A 98 0.26 3.13 18.04
C GLY A 98 -0.68 3.90 17.11
N ILE A 99 -0.65 3.57 15.84
CA ILE A 99 -1.51 4.17 14.80
C ILE A 99 -2.31 3.13 14.04
N SER A 100 -1.91 1.86 14.09
CA SER A 100 -2.69 0.76 13.56
C SER A 100 -2.61 -0.42 14.52
N TYR A 101 -3.77 -0.98 14.83
CA TYR A 101 -3.89 -2.06 15.79
C TYR A 101 -4.79 -3.18 15.26
N LEU A 102 -4.57 -4.38 15.77
CA LEU A 102 -5.43 -5.54 15.56
C LEU A 102 -6.61 -5.47 16.54
N TYR A 103 -7.81 -5.62 16.02
CA TYR A 103 -9.01 -5.56 16.86
C TYR A 103 -10.13 -6.47 16.33
N GLY A 104 -10.97 -6.94 17.25
CA GLY A 104 -12.18 -7.69 16.95
C GLY A 104 -12.01 -9.20 16.98
N ALA A 105 -12.93 -9.89 16.34
CA ALA A 105 -13.02 -11.34 16.34
C ALA A 105 -11.76 -12.04 15.84
N GLY A 106 -11.33 -13.08 16.54
CA GLY A 106 -10.12 -13.84 16.22
C GLY A 106 -8.82 -13.27 16.80
N TYR A 107 -8.86 -12.15 17.52
CA TYR A 107 -7.73 -11.63 18.28
C TYR A 107 -8.01 -11.64 19.78
N HIS A 108 -6.99 -11.86 20.60
CA HIS A 108 -7.12 -11.89 22.08
C HIS A 108 -7.25 -10.50 22.73
N GLY A 109 -7.18 -9.43 21.94
CA GLY A 109 -7.30 -8.05 22.41
C GLY A 109 -6.88 -7.06 21.35
N ALA A 110 -6.96 -5.76 21.68
CA ALA A 110 -6.42 -4.71 20.84
C ALA A 110 -4.91 -4.61 21.06
N SER A 111 -4.13 -4.70 19.99
CA SER A 111 -2.68 -4.61 20.06
C SER A 111 -2.13 -3.80 18.91
N ASP A 112 -1.32 -2.80 19.24
CA ASP A 112 -0.67 -1.96 18.25
C ASP A 112 0.44 -2.75 17.53
N VAL A 113 0.45 -2.66 16.22
CA VAL A 113 1.48 -3.27 15.35
C VAL A 113 2.23 -2.27 14.50
N CYS A 114 1.55 -1.18 14.13
CA CYS A 114 2.15 -0.08 13.39
C CYS A 114 2.15 1.20 14.23
N PHE A 115 3.25 1.92 14.19
CA PHE A 115 3.52 3.02 15.12
C PHE A 115 3.94 4.29 14.37
N GLN A 116 3.59 5.42 14.96
CA GLN A 116 4.18 6.71 14.69
C GLN A 116 5.32 6.93 15.69
N MET A 117 6.52 7.20 15.17
CA MET A 117 7.72 7.39 15.99
C MET A 117 8.48 8.64 15.51
N VAL A 118 8.78 9.54 16.43
CA VAL A 118 9.58 10.75 16.13
C VAL A 118 10.96 10.31 15.62
N GLY A 119 11.43 10.97 14.58
CA GLY A 119 12.71 10.63 13.94
C GLY A 119 12.64 9.52 12.87
N GLN A 120 11.49 8.85 12.72
CA GLN A 120 11.26 7.75 11.79
C GLN A 120 10.27 8.12 10.67
N PRO A 121 10.16 7.31 9.61
CA PRO A 121 9.06 7.40 8.65
C PRO A 121 7.70 7.22 9.33
N LEU A 122 6.66 7.75 8.70
CA LEU A 122 5.29 7.51 9.14
C LEU A 122 4.92 6.03 8.97
N GLY A 123 4.41 5.43 10.04
CA GLY A 123 3.96 4.03 10.01
C GLY A 123 5.10 3.02 10.03
N VAL A 124 5.86 2.99 11.11
CA VAL A 124 6.89 1.94 11.34
C VAL A 124 6.30 0.76 12.09
N PHE A 125 6.76 -0.43 11.76
CA PHE A 125 6.49 -1.63 12.54
C PHE A 125 7.57 -1.74 13.63
N TYR A 126 7.12 -1.71 14.89
CA TYR A 126 7.99 -1.81 16.07
C TYR A 126 7.53 -3.01 16.90
N LEU A 127 8.10 -4.17 16.59
CA LEU A 127 7.63 -5.48 17.04
C LEU A 127 8.77 -6.29 17.65
N PRO A 128 8.44 -7.27 18.53
CA PRO A 128 9.42 -8.26 18.95
C PRO A 128 9.79 -9.19 17.78
N HIS A 129 11.01 -9.74 17.85
CA HIS A 129 11.48 -10.70 16.87
C HIS A 129 10.97 -12.11 17.17
N PHE A 130 10.50 -12.82 16.14
CA PHE A 130 10.12 -14.22 16.23
C PHE A 130 11.38 -15.12 16.33
N LEU A 131 11.47 -15.88 17.41
CA LEU A 131 12.61 -16.77 17.70
C LEU A 131 12.34 -18.24 17.35
N GLY A 132 11.10 -18.60 17.05
CA GLY A 132 10.68 -19.96 16.76
C GLY A 132 9.38 -20.32 17.45
N PHE A 133 9.03 -21.62 17.38
CA PHE A 133 7.89 -22.18 18.09
C PHE A 133 8.37 -23.10 19.22
N ARG A 134 7.63 -23.12 20.31
CA ARG A 134 7.71 -24.17 21.35
C ARG A 134 6.41 -24.95 21.35
N GLU A 135 6.48 -26.23 21.73
CA GLU A 135 5.28 -27.02 21.97
C GLU A 135 4.76 -26.78 23.39
N ASN A 136 3.43 -26.60 23.49
CA ASN A 136 2.75 -26.55 24.76
C ASN A 136 2.39 -27.99 25.27
N ALA A 137 1.84 -28.08 26.47
CA ALA A 137 1.48 -29.36 27.08
C ALA A 137 0.45 -30.19 26.28
N ASN A 138 -0.28 -29.54 25.36
CA ASN A 138 -1.31 -30.16 24.52
C ASN A 138 -0.82 -30.47 23.09
N GLY A 139 0.48 -30.32 22.81
CA GLY A 139 1.07 -30.52 21.49
C GLY A 139 0.80 -29.38 20.50
N GLY A 140 0.24 -28.27 20.97
CA GLY A 140 0.09 -27.05 20.16
C GLY A 140 1.36 -26.22 20.13
N LYS A 141 1.52 -25.39 19.09
CA LYS A 141 2.66 -24.49 18.96
C LYS A 141 2.35 -23.11 19.53
N GLU A 142 3.27 -22.59 20.33
CA GLU A 142 3.28 -21.23 20.85
C GLU A 142 4.45 -20.44 20.29
N TYR A 143 4.29 -19.15 20.09
CA TYR A 143 5.37 -18.28 19.62
C TYR A 143 6.42 -18.08 20.72
N MET A 144 7.68 -18.18 20.35
CA MET A 144 8.78 -17.64 21.15
C MET A 144 9.19 -16.32 20.52
N VAL A 145 9.14 -15.25 21.32
CA VAL A 145 9.44 -13.91 20.85
C VAL A 145 10.50 -13.25 21.73
N SER A 146 11.24 -12.29 21.17
CA SER A 146 12.23 -11.52 21.94
C SER A 146 11.53 -10.62 22.96
N GLU A 147 12.20 -10.36 24.07
CA GLU A 147 11.74 -9.38 25.07
C GLU A 147 11.79 -7.95 24.51
N GLU A 148 12.81 -7.65 23.73
CA GLU A 148 12.99 -6.33 23.12
C GLU A 148 12.28 -6.24 21.78
N LYS A 149 11.66 -5.08 21.53
CA LYS A 149 11.10 -4.71 20.23
C LYS A 149 12.12 -3.94 19.39
N TYR A 150 11.99 -4.04 18.07
CA TYR A 150 12.84 -3.32 17.14
C TYR A 150 12.04 -2.82 15.93
N ILE A 151 12.61 -1.87 15.18
CA ILE A 151 12.00 -1.39 13.93
C ILE A 151 12.28 -2.42 12.85
N CYS A 152 11.27 -3.20 12.46
CA CYS A 152 11.38 -4.28 11.47
C CYS A 152 10.86 -3.91 10.09
N GLY A 153 10.36 -2.69 9.90
CA GLY A 153 9.91 -2.21 8.61
C GLY A 153 9.04 -0.96 8.69
N GLN A 154 8.50 -0.56 7.56
CA GLN A 154 7.56 0.55 7.44
C GLN A 154 6.37 0.18 6.54
N ALA A 155 5.20 0.75 6.80
CA ALA A 155 3.97 0.52 6.07
C ALA A 155 3.88 1.36 4.77
N THR A 156 4.63 2.46 4.69
CA THR A 156 4.64 3.32 3.51
C THR A 156 5.69 2.88 2.50
N PRO A 157 5.38 2.80 1.20
CA PRO A 157 6.34 2.44 0.16
C PRO A 157 7.53 3.40 0.10
N LYS A 158 8.71 2.87 -0.22
CA LYS A 158 9.93 3.65 -0.50
C LYS A 158 10.05 4.01 -1.97
N ALA A 159 9.43 3.23 -2.85
CA ALA A 159 9.40 3.47 -4.27
C ALA A 159 8.02 3.11 -4.83
N MET A 160 7.57 3.88 -5.80
CA MET A 160 6.35 3.64 -6.56
C MET A 160 6.66 3.68 -8.05
N MET A 161 5.94 2.88 -8.83
CA MET A 161 6.07 2.77 -10.27
C MET A 161 4.71 2.92 -10.94
N GLY A 162 4.67 3.68 -12.02
CA GLY A 162 3.58 3.66 -12.99
C GLY A 162 4.12 3.32 -14.38
N SER A 163 3.39 2.55 -15.17
CA SER A 163 3.77 2.25 -16.55
C SER A 163 2.56 2.16 -17.46
N ASN A 164 2.68 2.74 -18.63
CA ASN A 164 1.69 2.66 -19.70
C ASN A 164 2.38 2.18 -20.97
N ILE A 165 1.87 1.09 -21.55
CA ILE A 165 2.34 0.55 -22.85
C ILE A 165 1.17 0.66 -23.82
N ALA A 166 1.37 1.41 -24.92
CA ALA A 166 0.39 1.57 -25.98
C ALA A 166 0.99 1.09 -27.30
N PHE A 167 0.34 0.09 -27.88
CA PHE A 167 0.72 -0.47 -29.18
C PHE A 167 -0.41 -0.28 -30.18
N ARG A 168 -0.11 0.25 -31.35
CA ARG A 168 -1.04 0.39 -32.47
C ARG A 168 -0.50 -0.31 -33.69
N TYR A 169 -1.36 -1.12 -34.31
CA TYR A 169 -1.09 -1.76 -35.58
C TYR A 169 -2.31 -1.63 -36.50
N ARG A 170 -2.17 -0.79 -37.52
CA ARG A 170 -3.27 -0.45 -38.44
C ARG A 170 -4.51 0.02 -37.69
N GLN A 171 -5.59 -0.75 -37.73
CA GLN A 171 -6.87 -0.47 -37.07
C GLN A 171 -6.94 -0.97 -35.63
N TRP A 172 -5.97 -1.75 -35.17
CA TRP A 172 -5.93 -2.33 -33.83
C TRP A 172 -5.07 -1.47 -32.89
N ASP A 173 -5.52 -1.38 -31.68
CA ASP A 173 -4.75 -0.80 -30.57
C ASP A 173 -4.81 -1.68 -29.33
N VAL A 174 -3.72 -1.74 -28.60
CA VAL A 174 -3.63 -2.41 -27.29
C VAL A 174 -3.01 -1.44 -26.31
N THR A 175 -3.63 -1.32 -25.17
CA THR A 175 -3.10 -0.52 -24.04
C THR A 175 -3.00 -1.40 -22.80
N VAL A 176 -1.84 -1.33 -22.13
CA VAL A 176 -1.60 -2.00 -20.86
C VAL A 176 -1.20 -0.93 -19.84
N GLN A 177 -1.87 -0.91 -18.72
CA GLN A 177 -1.53 -0.04 -17.58
C GLN A 177 -1.08 -0.90 -16.42
N MET A 178 0.01 -0.47 -15.79
CA MET A 178 0.56 -1.13 -14.60
C MET A 178 0.92 -0.10 -13.54
N ASN A 179 0.83 -0.50 -12.29
CA ASN A 179 1.40 0.23 -11.16
C ASN A 179 2.13 -0.73 -10.23
N GLY A 180 2.96 -0.19 -9.36
CA GLY A 180 3.69 -0.98 -8.37
C GLY A 180 4.13 -0.13 -7.19
N ALA A 181 4.30 -0.77 -6.05
CA ALA A 181 4.84 -0.17 -4.85
C ALA A 181 5.85 -1.13 -4.20
N PHE A 182 6.95 -0.58 -3.66
CA PHE A 182 8.10 -1.35 -3.22
C PHE A 182 8.70 -0.80 -1.93
N GLY A 183 9.33 -1.69 -1.17
CA GLY A 183 10.09 -1.36 0.03
C GLY A 183 9.23 -1.07 1.24
N HIS A 184 7.99 -1.55 1.26
CA HIS A 184 7.10 -1.51 2.41
C HIS A 184 6.76 -2.91 2.92
N LYS A 185 6.21 -2.96 4.11
CA LYS A 185 5.76 -4.17 4.77
C LYS A 185 4.26 -4.11 5.02
N VAL A 186 3.66 -5.29 5.11
CA VAL A 186 2.27 -5.51 5.49
C VAL A 186 2.23 -6.48 6.65
N TYR A 187 1.54 -6.13 7.71
CA TYR A 187 1.27 -7.06 8.81
C TYR A 187 0.02 -7.89 8.47
N ASN A 188 0.23 -9.18 8.28
CA ASN A 188 -0.84 -10.13 7.94
C ASN A 188 -1.61 -10.55 9.20
N GLY A 189 -2.44 -9.65 9.72
CA GLY A 189 -3.29 -9.91 10.88
C GLY A 189 -4.39 -10.94 10.59
N THR A 190 -4.79 -11.07 9.32
CA THR A 190 -5.74 -12.11 8.89
C THR A 190 -5.16 -13.49 9.13
N SER A 191 -3.90 -13.73 8.77
CA SER A 191 -3.24 -15.00 9.06
C SER A 191 -2.99 -15.20 10.55
N LEU A 192 -2.57 -14.18 11.30
CA LEU A 192 -2.47 -14.29 12.76
C LEU A 192 -3.79 -14.78 13.38
N ALA A 193 -4.93 -14.26 12.92
CA ALA A 193 -6.22 -14.62 13.47
C ALA A 193 -6.70 -16.02 13.05
N TYR A 194 -6.55 -16.38 11.78
CA TYR A 194 -7.21 -17.57 11.21
C TYR A 194 -6.28 -18.74 10.91
N MET A 195 -4.96 -18.58 10.97
CA MET A 195 -4.01 -19.70 11.03
C MET A 195 -3.84 -20.23 12.45
N ASN A 196 -4.74 -19.90 13.35
CA ASN A 196 -4.71 -20.16 14.77
C ASN A 196 -5.85 -21.08 15.20
N MET A 197 -5.52 -22.19 15.82
CA MET A 197 -6.48 -23.21 16.28
C MET A 197 -7.34 -22.73 17.48
N LEU A 198 -6.90 -21.71 18.22
CA LEU A 198 -7.72 -21.09 19.29
C LEU A 198 -8.96 -20.37 18.75
N SER A 199 -9.05 -20.11 17.45
CA SER A 199 -10.24 -19.53 16.84
C SER A 199 -11.44 -20.48 16.85
N LEU A 200 -11.20 -21.80 16.91
CA LEU A 200 -12.26 -22.81 16.99
C LEU A 200 -12.84 -22.89 18.43
N PRO A 201 -14.13 -23.19 18.57
CA PRO A 201 -15.15 -23.40 17.54
C PRO A 201 -15.87 -22.10 17.12
N ASN A 202 -15.47 -20.94 17.68
CA ASN A 202 -16.21 -19.69 17.54
C ASN A 202 -16.06 -19.09 16.13
N TYR A 203 -14.92 -19.31 15.49
CA TYR A 203 -14.59 -18.84 14.15
C TYR A 203 -14.01 -19.98 13.33
N ASN A 204 -14.18 -19.88 12.02
CA ASN A 204 -13.54 -20.79 11.09
C ASN A 204 -12.02 -20.51 11.01
N VAL A 205 -11.24 -21.49 10.57
CA VAL A 205 -9.78 -21.37 10.38
C VAL A 205 -9.42 -21.52 8.91
N MET A 206 -8.23 -21.04 8.53
CA MET A 206 -7.71 -21.21 7.17
C MET A 206 -7.29 -22.66 6.95
N GLN A 207 -7.33 -23.08 5.68
CA GLN A 207 -6.71 -24.33 5.24
C GLN A 207 -5.23 -24.30 5.59
N GLY A 208 -4.72 -25.35 6.22
CA GLY A 208 -3.34 -25.41 6.73
C GLY A 208 -3.19 -25.04 8.20
N ALA A 209 -4.19 -24.39 8.84
CA ALA A 209 -4.12 -24.13 10.28
C ALA A 209 -3.98 -25.41 11.13
N PRO A 210 -4.67 -26.53 10.80
CA PRO A 210 -4.48 -27.78 11.53
C PRO A 210 -3.05 -28.34 11.43
N GLU A 211 -2.41 -28.25 10.25
CA GLU A 211 -1.04 -28.71 10.07
C GLU A 211 -0.03 -27.82 10.80
N MET A 212 -0.25 -26.52 10.82
CA MET A 212 0.58 -25.60 11.60
C MET A 212 0.36 -25.77 13.10
N ASN A 213 -0.86 -26.06 13.52
CA ASN A 213 -1.28 -26.28 14.91
C ASN A 213 -0.83 -25.16 15.87
N ILE A 214 -0.93 -23.92 15.43
CA ILE A 214 -0.64 -22.75 16.28
C ILE A 214 -1.78 -22.57 17.26
N GLN A 215 -1.45 -22.46 18.54
CA GLN A 215 -2.39 -22.25 19.64
C GLN A 215 -1.95 -21.06 20.51
N ASP A 216 -1.61 -19.95 19.85
CA ASP A 216 -1.10 -18.74 20.46
C ASP A 216 -1.35 -17.54 19.53
N GLN A 217 -1.38 -16.33 20.08
CA GLN A 217 -1.58 -15.09 19.32
C GLN A 217 -0.58 -13.99 19.69
N ASP A 218 0.60 -14.36 20.15
CA ASP A 218 1.65 -13.40 20.44
C ASP A 218 2.08 -12.67 19.17
N ILE A 219 2.12 -11.34 19.28
CA ILE A 219 2.46 -10.46 18.18
C ILE A 219 3.98 -10.39 18.03
N SER A 220 4.45 -10.66 16.83
CA SER A 220 5.86 -10.57 16.45
C SER A 220 5.99 -10.23 14.97
N ASP A 221 7.21 -10.17 14.47
CA ASP A 221 7.50 -9.99 13.05
C ASP A 221 7.24 -11.24 12.17
N TYR A 222 6.77 -12.36 12.76
CA TYR A 222 6.45 -13.58 12.01
C TYR A 222 5.46 -13.39 10.89
N TRP A 223 4.41 -12.59 11.13
CA TRP A 223 3.39 -12.28 10.14
C TRP A 223 3.63 -10.93 9.43
N LEU A 224 4.83 -10.38 9.54
CA LEU A 224 5.21 -9.17 8.83
C LEU A 224 5.84 -9.50 7.48
N GLU A 225 5.06 -9.40 6.43
CA GLU A 225 5.44 -9.81 5.08
C GLU A 225 5.91 -8.62 4.21
N SER A 226 6.54 -8.92 3.07
CA SER A 226 6.77 -7.91 2.04
C SER A 226 5.45 -7.48 1.44
N GLY A 227 5.22 -6.17 1.37
CA GLY A 227 4.09 -5.57 0.67
C GLY A 227 4.39 -5.24 -0.79
N ASP A 228 5.56 -5.59 -1.30
CA ASP A 228 5.98 -5.27 -2.66
C ASP A 228 5.07 -5.91 -3.70
N TYR A 229 4.67 -5.13 -4.70
CA TYR A 229 3.83 -5.64 -5.77
C TYR A 229 4.02 -4.90 -7.09
N VAL A 230 3.65 -5.58 -8.18
CA VAL A 230 3.34 -4.99 -9.48
C VAL A 230 1.92 -5.44 -9.86
N ASN A 231 1.05 -4.48 -10.08
CA ASN A 231 -0.33 -4.72 -10.51
C ASN A 231 -0.49 -4.37 -11.99
N ILE A 232 -1.13 -5.27 -12.75
CA ILE A 232 -1.61 -5.00 -14.10
C ILE A 232 -3.04 -4.51 -13.97
N ASP A 233 -3.21 -3.17 -14.00
CA ASP A 233 -4.48 -2.52 -13.73
C ASP A 233 -5.52 -2.84 -14.78
N TYR A 234 -5.14 -2.70 -16.05
CA TYR A 234 -6.00 -3.09 -17.16
C TYR A 234 -5.22 -3.40 -18.43
N ILE A 235 -5.86 -4.21 -19.25
CA ILE A 235 -5.50 -4.44 -20.65
C ILE A 235 -6.74 -4.12 -21.49
N THR A 236 -6.59 -3.20 -22.44
CA THR A 236 -7.63 -2.85 -23.40
C THR A 236 -7.17 -3.17 -24.81
N VAL A 237 -8.00 -3.86 -25.56
CA VAL A 237 -7.82 -4.10 -26.99
C VAL A 237 -8.94 -3.38 -27.73
N GLY A 238 -8.56 -2.50 -28.65
CA GLY A 238 -9.47 -1.72 -29.48
C GLY A 238 -9.36 -2.07 -30.96
N TRP A 239 -10.47 -1.97 -31.67
CA TRP A 239 -10.53 -2.12 -33.10
C TRP A 239 -11.34 -0.98 -33.71
N ASN A 240 -10.67 -0.16 -34.54
CA ASN A 240 -11.30 0.86 -35.35
C ASN A 240 -11.81 0.23 -36.63
N ILE A 241 -13.10 -0.02 -36.71
CA ILE A 241 -13.73 -0.71 -37.87
C ILE A 241 -13.74 0.24 -39.06
N PRO A 242 -13.12 -0.15 -40.19
CA PRO A 242 -13.11 0.67 -41.39
C PRO A 242 -14.51 0.70 -42.02
N ILE A 243 -15.23 1.82 -41.83
CA ILE A 243 -16.57 2.00 -42.37
C ILE A 243 -16.51 2.99 -43.54
N LYS A 244 -17.22 2.66 -44.63
CA LYS A 244 -17.52 3.58 -45.72
C LYS A 244 -18.99 4.00 -45.60
N SER A 245 -19.26 5.01 -44.78
CA SER A 245 -20.61 5.54 -44.58
C SER A 245 -20.62 7.06 -44.70
N ARG A 246 -21.72 7.61 -45.20
CA ARG A 246 -21.95 9.06 -45.23
C ARG A 246 -22.29 9.62 -43.84
N TYR A 247 -22.84 8.77 -42.99
CA TYR A 247 -23.39 9.20 -41.69
C TYR A 247 -22.49 8.86 -40.52
N VAL A 248 -21.71 7.79 -40.60
CA VAL A 248 -20.80 7.34 -39.54
C VAL A 248 -19.37 7.57 -39.96
N LYS A 249 -18.68 8.47 -39.27
CA LYS A 249 -17.25 8.82 -39.53
C LYS A 249 -16.27 7.84 -38.91
N ASN A 250 -16.60 7.33 -37.72
CA ASN A 250 -15.75 6.37 -37.03
C ASN A 250 -16.59 5.42 -36.20
N LEU A 251 -16.20 4.16 -36.16
CA LEU A 251 -16.74 3.13 -35.27
C LEU A 251 -15.58 2.40 -34.62
N ARG A 252 -15.48 2.48 -33.29
CA ARG A 252 -14.50 1.75 -32.51
C ARG A 252 -15.20 0.81 -31.55
N VAL A 253 -14.78 -0.46 -31.55
CA VAL A 253 -15.16 -1.45 -30.54
C VAL A 253 -13.95 -1.76 -29.69
N SER A 254 -14.13 -1.89 -28.38
CA SER A 254 -13.06 -2.23 -27.46
C SER A 254 -13.50 -3.25 -26.42
N CYS A 255 -12.56 -4.10 -26.03
CA CYS A 255 -12.69 -5.03 -24.91
C CYS A 255 -11.62 -4.69 -23.88
N SER A 256 -12.01 -4.60 -22.61
CA SER A 256 -11.09 -4.32 -21.51
C SER A 256 -11.25 -5.35 -20.41
N VAL A 257 -10.13 -5.73 -19.83
CA VAL A 257 -10.05 -6.51 -18.59
C VAL A 257 -9.37 -5.62 -17.55
N ASN A 258 -10.02 -5.40 -16.42
CA ASN A 258 -9.46 -4.64 -15.30
C ASN A 258 -9.06 -5.59 -14.18
N ASN A 259 -8.08 -5.18 -13.37
CA ASN A 259 -7.47 -5.98 -12.31
C ASN A 259 -7.01 -7.35 -12.83
N VAL A 260 -6.14 -7.30 -13.85
CA VAL A 260 -5.73 -8.49 -14.61
C VAL A 260 -4.93 -9.44 -13.73
N ALA A 261 -3.94 -8.92 -13.02
CA ALA A 261 -3.10 -9.69 -12.10
C ALA A 261 -2.32 -8.77 -11.15
N THR A 262 -2.05 -9.27 -9.96
CA THR A 262 -1.10 -8.69 -9.01
C THR A 262 0.04 -9.67 -8.80
N ILE A 263 1.26 -9.23 -9.08
CA ILE A 263 2.49 -10.01 -8.90
C ILE A 263 3.06 -9.57 -7.56
N THR A 264 3.08 -10.47 -6.59
CA THR A 264 3.52 -10.19 -5.22
C THR A 264 3.96 -11.48 -4.53
N SER A 265 4.77 -11.35 -3.48
CA SER A 265 5.08 -12.43 -2.53
C SER A 265 4.19 -12.41 -1.28
N TYR A 266 3.30 -11.43 -1.16
CA TYR A 266 2.37 -11.34 -0.05
C TYR A 266 1.39 -12.52 -0.06
N SER A 267 1.23 -13.19 1.08
CA SER A 267 0.42 -14.41 1.20
C SER A 267 -1.08 -14.15 1.40
N GLY A 268 -1.47 -12.93 1.78
CA GLY A 268 -2.88 -12.55 1.97
C GLY A 268 -3.62 -12.26 0.66
N LEU A 269 -4.85 -11.77 0.76
CA LEU A 269 -5.73 -11.54 -0.38
C LEU A 269 -5.20 -10.51 -1.37
N THR A 270 -4.58 -9.44 -0.87
CA THR A 270 -3.97 -8.38 -1.66
C THR A 270 -2.99 -7.57 -0.80
N PRO A 271 -1.83 -7.17 -1.33
CA PRO A 271 -0.93 -6.25 -0.64
C PRO A 271 -1.39 -4.78 -0.70
N ILE A 272 -2.44 -4.48 -1.49
CA ILE A 272 -2.95 -3.11 -1.70
C ILE A 272 -3.96 -2.77 -0.60
N ILE A 273 -3.50 -2.74 0.65
CA ILE A 273 -4.36 -2.55 1.84
C ILE A 273 -4.46 -1.09 2.28
N ASN A 274 -3.46 -0.27 2.00
CA ASN A 274 -3.43 1.14 2.43
C ASN A 274 -4.45 2.04 1.70
N SER A 275 -5.16 1.50 0.71
CA SER A 275 -6.26 2.18 0.01
C SER A 275 -7.60 2.09 0.75
N THR A 276 -7.71 1.27 1.78
CA THR A 276 -8.92 1.19 2.59
C THR A 276 -8.97 2.33 3.58
N VAL A 277 -9.98 3.18 3.44
CA VAL A 277 -10.22 4.42 4.20
C VAL A 277 -10.82 4.10 5.58
N MET A 278 -10.31 3.12 6.29
CA MET A 278 -10.74 2.86 7.66
C MET A 278 -9.67 3.32 8.64
N ASP A 279 -10.10 3.98 9.69
CA ASP A 279 -9.23 4.39 10.79
C ASP A 279 -8.41 3.21 11.31
N SER A 280 -7.12 3.43 11.53
CA SER A 280 -6.23 2.48 12.21
C SER A 280 -5.85 1.22 11.41
N THR A 281 -5.71 1.31 10.08
CA THR A 281 -5.32 0.16 9.23
C THR A 281 -4.06 0.36 8.39
N LEU A 282 -3.31 1.43 8.60
CA LEU A 282 -2.07 1.66 7.85
C LEU A 282 -1.11 0.46 7.98
N GLY A 283 -0.82 -0.19 6.86
CA GLY A 283 0.08 -1.35 6.80
C GLY A 283 -0.45 -2.64 7.43
N VAL A 284 -1.74 -2.72 7.79
CA VAL A 284 -2.32 -3.88 8.46
C VAL A 284 -3.45 -4.48 7.64
N ASP A 285 -3.33 -5.76 7.32
CA ASP A 285 -4.42 -6.60 6.83
C ASP A 285 -5.16 -7.20 8.05
N ASP A 286 -6.32 -6.65 8.37
CA ASP A 286 -7.05 -6.92 9.60
C ASP A 286 -8.36 -7.70 9.39
N LYS A 287 -8.46 -8.51 8.37
CA LYS A 287 -9.66 -9.30 7.98
C LYS A 287 -10.77 -8.50 7.27
N ARG A 288 -10.66 -7.19 7.17
CA ARG A 288 -11.63 -6.32 6.49
C ARG A 288 -11.26 -6.06 5.04
N THR A 289 -10.12 -6.57 4.60
CA THR A 289 -9.66 -6.45 3.21
C THR A 289 -10.61 -7.18 2.27
N ILE A 290 -11.19 -6.44 1.34
CA ILE A 290 -12.07 -6.98 0.31
C ILE A 290 -11.20 -7.40 -0.89
N PRO A 291 -11.35 -8.63 -1.40
CA PRO A 291 -10.62 -9.05 -2.60
C PRO A 291 -10.91 -8.13 -3.77
N VAL A 292 -9.85 -7.76 -4.49
CA VAL A 292 -9.98 -7.00 -5.73
C VAL A 292 -10.59 -7.91 -6.79
N TYR A 293 -11.73 -7.52 -7.34
CA TYR A 293 -12.41 -8.30 -8.39
C TYR A 293 -11.90 -7.95 -9.79
N ARG A 294 -11.82 -8.95 -10.65
CA ARG A 294 -11.56 -8.77 -12.06
C ARG A 294 -12.86 -8.42 -12.79
N SER A 295 -12.84 -7.38 -13.61
CA SER A 295 -13.99 -6.99 -14.42
C SER A 295 -13.67 -7.03 -15.91
N TYR A 296 -14.68 -7.38 -16.70
CA TYR A 296 -14.62 -7.41 -18.15
C TYR A 296 -15.61 -6.42 -18.70
N SER A 297 -15.19 -5.59 -19.65
CA SER A 297 -16.07 -4.62 -20.28
C SER A 297 -15.91 -4.63 -21.80
N VAL A 298 -17.03 -4.41 -22.48
CA VAL A 298 -17.08 -4.19 -23.92
C VAL A 298 -17.63 -2.81 -24.17
N GLY A 299 -16.92 -2.01 -24.95
CA GLY A 299 -17.29 -0.66 -25.29
C GLY A 299 -17.44 -0.47 -26.79
N MET A 300 -18.37 0.40 -27.18
CA MET A 300 -18.54 0.83 -28.56
C MET A 300 -18.59 2.35 -28.59
N ASN A 301 -17.80 2.96 -29.46
CA ASN A 301 -17.80 4.40 -29.70
C ASN A 301 -18.15 4.65 -31.18
N ILE A 302 -19.17 5.46 -31.43
CA ILE A 302 -19.65 5.82 -32.76
C ILE A 302 -19.55 7.34 -32.90
N GLN A 303 -18.91 7.78 -33.96
CA GLN A 303 -18.84 9.20 -34.31
C GLN A 303 -19.62 9.43 -35.62
N PHE A 304 -20.52 10.37 -35.61
CA PHE A 304 -21.37 10.76 -36.74
C PHE A 304 -20.79 11.98 -37.49
#